data_2090006317bc0d6fd991c43379d41954
#
_entry.id   2090006317bc0d6fd991c43379d41954
#
_cell.length_a   1.000
_cell.length_b   1.000
_cell.length_c   1.000
_cell.angle_alpha   90.00
_cell.angle_beta   90.00
_cell.angle_gamma   90.00
#
_symmetry.space_group_name_H-M   'P 1'
#
loop_
_entity.id
_entity.type
_entity.pdbx_description
1 polymer ?
#
loop_
_entity_poly.entity_id
_entity_poly.type
_entity_poly.pdbx_seq_one_letter_code
_entity_poly.pdbx_strand_id
1 'polypeptide(L)'
;MKIYDLPVMGYDRAKSFYGKAKVIEKDNGEKVLQSYNTEVCKITSSGEFVRMWDGYSLTTMRHVNSFLSFFGISGGGKSWWDSQLVENEKVKYADMTPGESLKAMYNRRVSNGVNY
;
A
#
# COMPACT_ATOMS: atom_id res chain seq x y z
N MET A 1 14.11 -15.19 1.05
CA MET A 1 12.74 -14.66 0.90
C MET A 1 11.76 -15.54 1.63
N LYS A 2 10.78 -14.95 2.28
CA LYS A 2 9.79 -15.69 3.06
C LYS A 2 8.39 -15.28 2.60
N ILE A 3 7.50 -16.24 2.38
CA ILE A 3 6.11 -15.98 1.98
C ILE A 3 5.21 -16.72 2.95
N TYR A 4 4.23 -16.02 3.52
CA TYR A 4 3.29 -16.62 4.45
C TYR A 4 1.94 -15.91 4.39
N ASP A 5 0.91 -16.59 4.88
CA ASP A 5 -0.44 -16.00 4.93
C ASP A 5 -0.48 -14.88 5.96
N LEU A 6 -1.10 -13.76 5.57
CA LEU A 6 -1.32 -12.66 6.50
C LEU A 6 -2.39 -13.07 7.52
N PRO A 7 -2.11 -12.96 8.82
CA PRO A 7 -3.14 -13.21 9.82
C PRO A 7 -4.19 -12.10 9.83
N VAL A 8 -5.41 -12.45 10.21
CA VAL A 8 -6.47 -11.48 10.40
C VAL A 8 -6.18 -10.73 11.70
N MET A 9 -6.20 -9.41 11.64
CA MET A 9 -5.82 -8.55 12.76
C MET A 9 -6.94 -7.57 13.10
N GLY A 10 -6.87 -7.02 14.30
CA GLY A 10 -7.75 -5.94 14.72
C GLY A 10 -9.19 -6.36 14.88
N TYR A 11 -10.08 -5.58 14.31
CA TYR A 11 -11.52 -5.77 14.47
C TYR A 11 -12.16 -6.59 13.35
N ASP A 12 -11.35 -7.15 12.44
CA ASP A 12 -11.90 -7.99 11.39
C ASP A 12 -12.42 -9.28 11.99
N ARG A 13 -13.64 -9.67 11.64
CA ARG A 13 -14.31 -10.83 12.21
C ARG A 13 -14.02 -12.13 11.47
N ALA A 14 -13.32 -12.07 10.36
CA ALA A 14 -12.98 -13.27 9.62
C ALA A 14 -12.01 -14.12 10.43
N LYS A 15 -12.12 -15.45 10.28
CA LYS A 15 -11.19 -16.37 10.95
C LYS A 15 -9.84 -16.39 10.22
N SER A 16 -9.87 -16.21 8.93
CA SER A 16 -8.67 -16.18 8.09
C SER A 16 -9.00 -15.46 6.80
N PHE A 17 -7.99 -15.08 6.03
CA PHE A 17 -8.21 -14.58 4.68
C PHE A 17 -8.14 -15.70 3.64
N TYR A 18 -8.08 -16.96 4.10
CA TYR A 18 -8.15 -18.17 3.26
C TYR A 18 -7.13 -18.16 2.11
N GLY A 19 -5.90 -17.73 2.42
CA GLY A 19 -4.82 -17.68 1.44
C GLY A 19 -4.90 -16.55 0.43
N LYS A 20 -5.88 -15.66 0.58
CA LYS A 20 -6.07 -14.54 -0.37
C LYS A 20 -5.22 -13.33 -0.03
N ALA A 21 -4.60 -13.29 1.14
CA ALA A 21 -3.69 -12.23 1.54
C ALA A 21 -2.39 -12.85 2.03
N LYS A 22 -1.29 -12.49 1.40
CA LYS A 22 0.02 -13.04 1.73
C LYS A 22 1.03 -11.94 1.97
N VAL A 23 1.98 -12.21 2.86
CA VAL A 23 3.11 -11.32 3.09
C VAL A 23 4.33 -11.94 2.42
N ILE A 24 5.06 -11.12 1.67
CA ILE A 24 6.32 -11.53 1.05
C ILE A 24 7.43 -10.70 1.70
N GLU A 25 8.24 -11.35 2.53
CA GLU A 25 9.39 -10.69 3.15
C GLU A 25 10.60 -10.94 2.27
N LYS A 26 11.08 -9.88 1.64
CA LYS A 26 12.21 -9.98 0.72
C LYS A 26 13.54 -9.92 1.48
N ASP A 27 14.60 -10.40 0.83
CA ASP A 27 15.92 -10.42 1.43
C ASP A 27 16.47 -9.02 1.71
N ASN A 28 15.97 -8.01 0.99
CA ASN A 28 16.38 -6.62 1.21
C ASN A 28 15.65 -5.94 2.38
N GLY A 29 14.80 -6.67 3.09
CA GLY A 29 14.07 -6.14 4.24
C GLY A 29 12.70 -5.57 3.93
N GLU A 30 12.30 -5.53 2.68
CA GLU A 30 10.95 -5.08 2.32
C GLU A 30 9.91 -6.14 2.65
N LYS A 31 8.72 -5.68 3.04
CA LYS A 31 7.58 -6.55 3.32
C LYS A 31 6.45 -6.14 2.39
N VAL A 32 6.05 -7.05 1.50
CA VAL A 32 5.06 -6.78 0.47
C VAL A 32 3.76 -7.49 0.80
N LEU A 33 2.64 -6.78 0.66
CA LEU A 33 1.33 -7.39 0.77
C LEU A 33 0.83 -7.78 -0.62
N GLN A 34 0.52 -9.05 -0.80
CA GLN A 34 -0.14 -9.54 -2.00
C GLN A 34 -1.59 -9.86 -1.64
N SER A 35 -2.54 -9.22 -2.31
CA SER A 35 -3.96 -9.48 -2.18
C SER A 35 -4.42 -10.16 -3.45
N TYR A 36 -4.91 -11.39 -3.33
CA TYR A 36 -5.16 -12.27 -4.47
C TYR A 36 -3.87 -12.42 -5.28
N ASN A 37 -3.82 -11.94 -6.51
CA ASN A 37 -2.62 -12.03 -7.35
C ASN A 37 -1.93 -10.68 -7.56
N THR A 38 -2.31 -9.67 -6.77
CA THR A 38 -1.82 -8.30 -6.94
C THR A 38 -0.97 -7.88 -5.75
N GLU A 39 0.23 -7.39 -6.01
CA GLU A 39 1.04 -6.73 -4.98
C GLU A 39 0.49 -5.32 -4.80
N VAL A 40 -0.15 -5.07 -3.66
CA VAL A 40 -0.91 -3.85 -3.46
C VAL A 40 -0.16 -2.77 -2.69
N CYS A 41 0.75 -3.16 -1.82
CA CYS A 41 1.54 -2.21 -1.03
C CYS A 41 2.73 -2.92 -0.41
N LYS A 42 3.64 -2.13 0.15
CA LYS A 42 4.78 -2.67 0.87
C LYS A 42 5.22 -1.74 1.98
N ILE A 43 6.01 -2.27 2.89
CA ILE A 43 6.74 -1.51 3.89
C ILE A 43 8.21 -1.67 3.55
N THR A 44 8.91 -0.55 3.37
CA THR A 44 10.33 -0.57 3.01
C THR A 44 11.17 -1.03 4.20
N SER A 45 12.44 -1.33 3.94
CA SER A 45 13.36 -1.72 5.00
C SER A 45 13.54 -0.63 6.06
N SER A 46 13.27 0.63 5.71
CA SER A 46 13.31 1.74 6.67
C SER A 46 11.98 1.98 7.38
N GLY A 47 10.95 1.20 7.07
CA GLY A 47 9.66 1.30 7.76
C GLY A 47 8.64 2.21 7.10
N GLU A 48 8.89 2.65 5.88
CA GLU A 48 7.96 3.53 5.16
C GLU A 48 6.92 2.72 4.39
N PHE A 49 5.69 3.20 4.42
CA PHE A 49 4.61 2.59 3.64
C PHE A 49 4.66 3.08 2.19
N VAL A 50 4.50 2.16 1.24
CA VAL A 50 4.46 2.49 -0.18
C VAL A 50 3.26 1.79 -0.82
N ARG A 51 2.38 2.57 -1.44
CA ARG A 51 1.25 2.04 -2.20
C ARG A 51 1.72 1.63 -3.59
N MET A 52 1.40 0.40 -4.00
CA MET A 52 1.84 -0.14 -5.30
C MET A 52 0.70 -0.31 -6.30
N TRP A 53 -0.52 -0.41 -5.82
CA TRP A 53 -1.71 -0.64 -6.64
C TRP A 53 -2.61 0.58 -6.57
N ASP A 54 -3.07 1.05 -7.72
CA ASP A 54 -3.88 2.27 -7.80
C ASP A 54 -5.38 2.02 -7.64
N GLY A 55 -5.78 0.77 -7.47
CA GLY A 55 -7.18 0.43 -7.29
C GLY A 55 -7.66 0.46 -5.86
N TYR A 56 -8.91 0.08 -5.68
CA TYR A 56 -9.53 -0.03 -4.37
C TYR A 56 -10.61 -1.10 -4.39
N SER A 57 -10.68 -1.90 -3.33
CA SER A 57 -11.83 -2.77 -3.06
C SER A 57 -11.97 -2.94 -1.56
N LEU A 58 -13.18 -3.22 -1.10
CA LEU A 58 -13.42 -3.43 0.33
C LEU A 58 -12.60 -4.61 0.85
N THR A 59 -12.54 -5.69 0.10
CA THR A 59 -11.79 -6.88 0.51
C THR A 59 -10.30 -6.59 0.60
N THR A 60 -9.74 -5.93 -0.41
CA THR A 60 -8.32 -5.57 -0.39
C THR A 60 -8.01 -4.60 0.75
N MET A 61 -8.93 -3.66 1.05
CA MET A 61 -8.73 -2.74 2.16
C MET A 61 -8.68 -3.48 3.50
N ARG A 62 -9.47 -4.54 3.67
CA ARG A 62 -9.37 -5.39 4.86
C ARG A 62 -7.99 -6.02 4.97
N HIS A 63 -7.44 -6.49 3.85
CA HIS A 63 -6.08 -7.03 3.82
C HIS A 63 -5.05 -5.96 4.20
N VAL A 64 -5.18 -4.75 3.63
CA VAL A 64 -4.28 -3.64 3.94
C VAL A 64 -4.36 -3.27 5.42
N ASN A 65 -5.57 -3.17 5.98
CA ASN A 65 -5.74 -2.83 7.39
C ASN A 65 -5.05 -3.85 8.30
N SER A 66 -5.21 -5.14 8.02
CA SER A 66 -4.54 -6.19 8.79
C SER A 66 -3.03 -6.16 8.62
N PHE A 67 -2.56 -5.87 7.41
CA PHE A 67 -1.13 -5.76 7.13
C PHE A 67 -0.49 -4.64 7.95
N LEU A 68 -1.14 -3.47 7.97
CA LEU A 68 -0.67 -2.33 8.76
C LEU A 68 -0.65 -2.68 10.25
N SER A 69 -1.72 -3.28 10.75
CA SER A 69 -1.80 -3.67 12.16
C SER A 69 -0.73 -4.69 12.51
N PHE A 70 -0.50 -5.65 11.64
CA PHE A 70 0.47 -6.71 11.87
C PHE A 70 1.90 -6.15 12.02
N PHE A 71 2.22 -5.12 11.25
CA PHE A 71 3.54 -4.50 11.29
C PHE A 71 3.59 -3.20 12.11
N GLY A 72 2.49 -2.83 12.76
CA GLY A 72 2.48 -1.67 13.65
C GLY A 72 2.58 -0.32 12.95
N ILE A 73 2.06 -0.24 11.72
CA ILE A 73 2.09 0.99 10.92
C ILE A 73 0.73 1.70 11.05
N SER A 74 0.76 3.00 11.29
CA SER A 74 -0.47 3.81 11.34
C SER A 74 -1.05 4.00 9.95
N GLY A 75 -2.36 4.00 9.85
CA GLY A 75 -3.06 4.21 8.59
C GLY A 75 -4.26 3.30 8.48
N GLY A 76 -4.82 3.23 7.29
CA GLY A 76 -5.95 2.37 6.99
C GLY A 76 -7.19 3.16 6.63
N GLY A 77 -8.11 2.48 5.95
CA GLY A 77 -9.33 3.07 5.47
C GLY A 77 -9.19 3.73 4.11
N LYS A 78 -10.33 3.98 3.47
CA LYS A 78 -10.35 4.46 2.08
C LYS A 78 -9.73 5.84 1.94
N SER A 79 -10.06 6.78 2.82
CA SER A 79 -9.52 8.15 2.72
C SER A 79 -8.00 8.16 2.84
N TRP A 80 -7.47 7.39 3.79
CA TRP A 80 -6.03 7.27 3.94
C TRP A 80 -5.40 6.62 2.71
N TRP A 81 -6.02 5.55 2.20
CA TRP A 81 -5.55 4.84 1.01
C TRP A 81 -5.45 5.78 -0.19
N ASP A 82 -6.51 6.56 -0.41
CA ASP A 82 -6.58 7.48 -1.53
C ASP A 82 -5.55 8.61 -1.43
N SER A 83 -5.08 8.92 -0.22
CA SER A 83 -4.07 9.96 -0.02
C SER A 83 -2.65 9.49 -0.33
N GLN A 84 -2.44 8.18 -0.51
CA GLN A 84 -1.11 7.64 -0.76
C GLN A 84 -0.78 7.69 -2.25
N LEU A 85 0.45 8.11 -2.59
CA LEU A 85 0.90 8.10 -3.98
C LEU A 85 1.29 6.69 -4.39
N VAL A 86 0.88 6.30 -5.59
CA VAL A 86 1.23 4.99 -6.14
C VAL A 86 2.69 4.98 -6.57
N GLU A 87 3.39 3.89 -6.29
CA GLU A 87 4.83 3.77 -6.53
C GLU A 87 5.25 4.12 -7.96
N ASN A 88 4.47 3.67 -8.96
CA ASN A 88 4.79 3.96 -10.36
C ASN A 88 4.85 5.45 -10.63
N GLU A 89 4.02 6.24 -9.97
CA GLU A 89 4.02 7.68 -10.12
C GLU A 89 5.24 8.31 -9.47
N LYS A 90 5.70 7.76 -8.36
CA LYS A 90 6.93 8.22 -7.72
C LYS A 90 8.14 7.98 -8.62
N VAL A 91 8.20 6.84 -9.26
CA VAL A 91 9.28 6.52 -10.21
C VAL A 91 9.21 7.49 -11.39
N LYS A 92 8.03 7.74 -11.92
CA LYS A 92 7.84 8.67 -13.02
C LYS A 92 8.31 10.07 -12.66
N TYR A 93 8.01 10.53 -11.45
CA TYR A 93 8.43 11.86 -10.99
C TYR A 93 9.95 11.94 -10.83
N ALA A 94 10.59 10.87 -10.44
CA ALA A 94 12.04 10.84 -10.29
C ALA A 94 12.79 11.05 -11.61
N ASP A 95 12.16 10.72 -12.73
CA ASP A 95 12.75 10.90 -14.06
C ASP A 95 12.52 12.29 -14.63
N MET A 96 11.82 13.16 -13.91
CA MET A 96 11.51 14.51 -14.36
C MET A 96 12.49 15.52 -13.79
N THR A 97 12.54 16.71 -14.41
CA THR A 97 13.26 17.84 -13.81
C THR A 97 12.57 18.19 -12.48
N PRO A 98 13.26 18.85 -11.54
CA PRO A 98 12.65 19.19 -10.26
C PRO A 98 11.35 19.99 -10.40
N GLY A 99 11.30 20.95 -11.31
CA GLY A 99 10.08 21.74 -11.51
C GLY A 99 8.93 20.92 -12.06
N GLU A 100 9.21 20.07 -13.04
CA GLU A 100 8.20 19.19 -13.62
C GLU A 100 7.68 18.17 -12.58
N SER A 101 8.58 17.64 -11.78
CA SER A 101 8.22 16.68 -10.75
C SER A 101 7.26 17.29 -9.73
N LEU A 102 7.57 18.48 -9.23
CA LEU A 102 6.71 19.16 -8.27
C LEU A 102 5.33 19.47 -8.86
N LYS A 103 5.30 19.97 -10.10
CA LYS A 103 4.05 20.29 -10.77
C LYS A 103 3.20 19.06 -10.99
N ALA A 104 3.81 17.96 -11.40
CA ALA A 104 3.09 16.71 -11.61
C ALA A 104 2.51 16.18 -10.31
N MET A 105 3.26 16.24 -9.22
CA MET A 105 2.78 15.80 -7.92
C MET A 105 1.60 16.65 -7.44
N TYR A 106 1.69 17.97 -7.62
CA TYR A 106 0.61 18.87 -7.24
C TYR A 106 -0.66 18.56 -8.03
N ASN A 107 -0.54 18.46 -9.34
CA ASN A 107 -1.67 18.16 -10.21
C ASN A 107 -2.30 16.82 -9.88
N ARG A 108 -1.51 15.82 -9.56
CA ARG A 108 -2.00 14.51 -9.17
C ARG A 108 -2.84 14.57 -7.92
N ARG A 109 -2.39 15.29 -6.91
CA ARG A 109 -3.14 15.45 -5.67
C ARG A 109 -4.47 16.15 -5.87
N VAL A 110 -4.46 17.20 -6.69
CA VAL A 110 -5.67 17.95 -7.01
C VAL A 110 -6.64 17.08 -7.78
N SER A 111 -6.15 16.35 -8.78
CA SER A 111 -7.02 15.54 -9.63
C SER A 111 -7.61 14.34 -8.89
N ASN A 112 -7.01 13.88 -7.83
CA ASN A 112 -7.59 12.86 -6.98
C ASN A 112 -8.73 13.40 -6.13
N GLY A 113 -9.03 14.68 -6.21
CA GLY A 113 -10.16 15.30 -5.59
C GLY A 113 -10.12 15.27 -4.11
N VAL A 114 -9.05 14.86 -3.69
CA VAL A 114 -9.04 14.69 -2.34
C VAL A 114 -9.17 16.02 -1.77
N ASN A 115 -9.41 16.37 -2.52
CA ASN A 115 -9.48 17.20 -2.44
C ASN A 115 -9.67 17.89 -1.92
N TYR A 116 -9.49 17.78 -1.82
CA TYR A 116 -9.09 18.95 -1.44
C TYR A 116 -9.56 20.08 -1.92
#